data_69653ed4d3ca76edf31a7dcb0d659a83
#
_entry.id   69653ed4d3ca76edf31a7dcb0d659a83
#
_cell.length_a   1.000
_cell.length_b   1.000
_cell.length_c   1.000
_cell.angle_alpha   90.00
_cell.angle_beta   90.00
_cell.angle_gamma   90.00
#
_symmetry.space_group_name_H-M   'P 1'
#
loop_
_entity.id
_entity.type
_entity.pdbx_description
1 polymer ?
#
loop_
_entity_poly.entity_id
_entity_poly.type
_entity_poly.pdbx_seq_one_letter_code
_entity_poly.pdbx_strand_id
1 'polypeptide(L)'
;MIRLLTLALVALVSGMPGPAPGQGGKQVKVSFDFRQSGVQSRDAVQGGGRVVITERGSVRPSGRAGVESTERRVTQTQGIFTVVQDGGESTLLVATQVPYSQVTFYRDWLTGAGLVASSVQFKDVGTSLKVRATILPGNQVRVRLTPSVSWFSADTAGSIEVTQASTEVVVPNGRPVQIGGATTKLHEVTRQILGFSARQSAGETLMTLTATVLD
;
A
#
# COMPACT_ATOMS: atom_id res chain seq x y z
N MET A 1 69.76 -45.02 -47.44
CA MET A 1 68.51 -44.32 -47.70
C MET A 1 67.80 -44.14 -46.38
N ILE A 2 68.00 -43.00 -45.73
CA ILE A 2 67.46 -42.67 -44.40
C ILE A 2 66.41 -41.57 -44.65
N ARG A 3 65.13 -41.87 -44.38
CA ARG A 3 64.06 -40.88 -44.43
C ARG A 3 63.90 -40.22 -43.06
N LEU A 4 64.22 -38.95 -42.99
CA LEU A 4 63.96 -38.11 -41.85
C LEU A 4 62.44 -37.89 -41.73
N LEU A 5 61.85 -38.23 -40.60
CA LEU A 5 60.49 -37.97 -40.20
C LEU A 5 60.52 -36.72 -39.30
N THR A 6 60.12 -35.57 -39.86
CA THR A 6 59.95 -34.30 -39.09
C THR A 6 58.61 -34.33 -38.40
N LEU A 7 58.64 -34.40 -37.07
CA LEU A 7 57.49 -34.34 -36.19
C LEU A 7 57.13 -32.83 -35.98
N ALA A 8 56.05 -32.35 -36.53
CA ALA A 8 55.55 -31.01 -36.28
C ALA A 8 54.75 -31.02 -34.95
N LEU A 9 55.32 -30.40 -33.91
CA LEU A 9 54.66 -30.16 -32.62
C LEU A 9 53.74 -28.95 -32.78
N VAL A 10 52.43 -29.17 -32.91
CA VAL A 10 51.42 -28.09 -32.88
C VAL A 10 51.17 -27.77 -31.40
N ALA A 11 51.68 -26.63 -30.92
CA ALA A 11 51.37 -26.08 -29.60
C ALA A 11 49.94 -25.51 -29.60
N LEU A 12 49.01 -26.23 -28.98
CA LEU A 12 47.67 -25.80 -28.73
C LEU A 12 47.70 -24.79 -27.56
N VAL A 13 47.79 -23.51 -27.86
CA VAL A 13 47.62 -22.44 -26.85
C VAL A 13 46.13 -22.38 -26.49
N SER A 14 45.77 -23.11 -25.43
CA SER A 14 44.48 -22.96 -24.77
C SER A 14 44.39 -21.55 -24.13
N GLY A 15 43.75 -20.62 -24.81
CA GLY A 15 43.38 -19.32 -24.26
C GLY A 15 42.48 -19.55 -23.06
N MET A 16 42.99 -19.35 -21.85
CA MET A 16 42.17 -19.21 -20.65
C MET A 16 41.27 -18.01 -20.88
N PRO A 17 39.92 -18.14 -20.78
CA PRO A 17 39.06 -16.96 -20.73
C PRO A 17 39.48 -16.16 -19.49
N GLY A 18 40.03 -14.97 -19.71
CA GLY A 18 40.30 -14.03 -18.64
C GLY A 18 39.02 -13.79 -17.84
N PRO A 19 39.10 -13.49 -16.54
CA PRO A 19 37.92 -13.12 -15.77
C PRO A 19 37.21 -12.00 -16.51
N ALA A 20 35.96 -12.26 -16.91
CA ALA A 20 35.14 -11.23 -17.49
C ALA A 20 35.11 -10.06 -16.51
N PRO A 21 35.44 -8.83 -16.93
CA PRO A 21 35.30 -7.68 -16.05
C PRO A 21 33.85 -7.70 -15.55
N GLY A 22 33.69 -7.93 -14.25
CA GLY A 22 32.39 -7.82 -13.62
C GLY A 22 31.90 -6.43 -13.98
N GLN A 23 30.87 -6.35 -14.81
CA GLN A 23 30.17 -5.11 -15.08
C GLN A 23 29.46 -4.74 -13.78
N GLY A 24 30.23 -4.18 -12.83
CA GLY A 24 29.72 -3.49 -11.66
C GLY A 24 29.05 -2.21 -12.13
N GLY A 25 27.91 -2.37 -12.81
CA GLY A 25 27.06 -1.22 -13.14
C GLY A 25 26.68 -0.53 -11.82
N LYS A 26 26.73 0.80 -11.80
CA LYS A 26 26.29 1.57 -10.64
C LYS A 26 24.91 1.12 -10.22
N GLN A 27 24.69 1.08 -8.92
CA GLN A 27 23.42 0.67 -8.34
C GLN A 27 22.72 1.91 -7.74
N VAL A 28 21.42 1.85 -7.67
CA VAL A 28 20.58 2.88 -7.06
C VAL A 28 19.72 2.24 -5.99
N LYS A 29 19.88 2.69 -4.76
CA LYS A 29 18.93 2.39 -3.68
C LYS A 29 17.74 3.33 -3.83
N VAL A 30 16.56 2.75 -4.04
CA VAL A 30 15.31 3.50 -4.13
C VAL A 30 14.48 3.19 -2.90
N SER A 31 14.23 4.21 -2.08
CA SER A 31 13.39 4.15 -0.88
C SER A 31 12.09 4.88 -1.14
N PHE A 32 10.99 4.23 -0.80
CA PHE A 32 9.65 4.79 -0.89
C PHE A 32 9.03 4.79 0.51
N ASP A 33 8.62 5.97 0.98
CA ASP A 33 7.98 6.17 2.26
C ASP A 33 6.54 6.62 2.05
N PHE A 34 5.63 5.89 2.66
CA PHE A 34 4.21 6.16 2.68
C PHE A 34 3.82 6.59 4.10
N ARG A 35 3.24 7.76 4.23
CA ARG A 35 2.70 8.26 5.48
C ARG A 35 1.23 8.55 5.32
N GLN A 36 0.43 7.95 6.17
CA GLN A 36 -0.98 8.26 6.31
C GLN A 36 -1.25 8.79 7.71
N SER A 37 -1.90 9.94 7.79
CA SER A 37 -2.39 10.51 9.04
C SER A 37 -3.89 10.74 8.93
N GLY A 38 -4.62 10.38 9.97
CA GLY A 38 -6.06 10.57 10.03
C GLY A 38 -6.47 11.10 11.40
N VAL A 39 -7.40 12.03 11.40
CA VAL A 39 -8.07 12.53 12.59
C VAL A 39 -9.56 12.28 12.41
N GLN A 40 -10.14 11.59 13.38
CA GLN A 40 -11.59 11.39 13.46
C GLN A 40 -12.09 12.01 14.76
N SER A 41 -13.02 12.93 14.67
CA SER A 41 -13.74 13.46 15.81
C SER A 41 -15.22 13.10 15.72
N ARG A 42 -15.78 12.75 16.86
CA ARG A 42 -17.19 12.47 16.99
C ARG A 42 -17.72 13.20 18.21
N ASP A 43 -18.66 14.07 17.96
CA ASP A 43 -19.40 14.78 19.00
C ASP A 43 -20.84 14.30 18.96
N ALA A 44 -21.36 13.84 20.08
CA ALA A 44 -22.73 13.39 20.19
C ALA A 44 -23.37 14.00 21.43
N VAL A 45 -24.57 14.54 21.27
CA VAL A 45 -25.43 14.97 22.35
C VAL A 45 -26.69 14.13 22.29
N GLN A 46 -26.96 13.40 23.36
CA GLN A 46 -28.13 12.57 23.51
C GLN A 46 -28.96 13.05 24.70
N GLY A 47 -30.23 13.32 24.44
CA GLY A 47 -31.21 13.57 25.49
C GLY A 47 -32.17 12.39 25.63
N GLY A 48 -32.37 11.89 26.82
CA GLY A 48 -33.37 10.88 27.12
C GLY A 48 -34.30 11.35 28.23
N GLY A 49 -35.62 11.32 27.98
CA GLY A 49 -36.61 11.61 29.02
C GLY A 49 -37.49 10.39 29.27
N ARG A 50 -37.75 10.11 30.53
CA ARG A 50 -38.74 9.12 30.96
C ARG A 50 -39.74 9.78 31.84
N VAL A 51 -41.00 9.62 31.51
CA VAL A 51 -42.13 10.04 32.35
C VAL A 51 -42.69 8.77 33.01
N VAL A 52 -42.62 8.70 34.33
CA VAL A 52 -43.22 7.59 35.08
C VAL A 52 -44.52 8.14 35.72
N ILE A 53 -45.64 7.60 35.29
CA ILE A 53 -46.94 7.85 35.86
C ILE A 53 -47.19 6.73 36.86
N THR A 54 -47.32 7.09 38.16
CA THR A 54 -47.64 6.11 39.22
C THR A 54 -49.15 5.92 39.26
N GLU A 55 -49.56 4.75 39.80
CA GLU A 55 -51.01 4.41 39.95
C GLU A 55 -51.77 5.43 40.78
N ARG A 56 -51.12 6.30 41.55
CA ARG A 56 -51.74 7.41 42.32
C ARG A 56 -51.75 8.72 41.54
N GLY A 57 -51.49 8.70 40.24
CA GLY A 57 -51.59 9.89 39.38
C GLY A 57 -50.43 10.90 39.51
N SER A 58 -49.36 10.58 40.24
CA SER A 58 -48.23 11.50 40.29
C SER A 58 -47.29 11.26 39.10
N VAL A 59 -46.91 12.35 38.44
CA VAL A 59 -46.03 12.37 37.26
C VAL A 59 -44.63 12.70 37.77
N ARG A 60 -43.68 11.80 37.59
CA ARG A 60 -42.26 12.03 37.85
C ARG A 60 -41.47 12.07 36.55
N PRO A 61 -41.16 13.26 36.03
CA PRO A 61 -40.26 13.38 34.92
C PRO A 61 -38.83 13.14 35.33
N SER A 62 -38.13 12.31 34.58
CA SER A 62 -36.67 12.15 34.71
C SER A 62 -36.04 12.34 33.33
N GLY A 63 -35.08 13.25 33.23
CA GLY A 63 -34.33 13.49 32.03
C GLY A 63 -32.84 13.20 32.27
N ARG A 64 -32.19 12.64 31.28
CA ARG A 64 -30.74 12.50 31.22
C ARG A 64 -30.23 13.16 29.93
N ALA A 65 -29.21 14.00 30.08
CA ALA A 65 -28.46 14.53 28.97
C ALA A 65 -27.04 13.95 29.03
N GLY A 66 -26.61 13.38 27.91
CA GLY A 66 -25.24 12.88 27.75
C GLY A 66 -24.54 13.67 26.64
N VAL A 67 -23.35 14.11 26.94
CA VAL A 67 -22.44 14.72 25.94
C VAL A 67 -21.23 13.79 25.81
N GLU A 68 -20.97 13.33 24.61
CA GLU A 68 -19.82 12.50 24.29
C GLU A 68 -19.01 13.21 23.21
N SER A 69 -17.73 13.44 23.49
CA SER A 69 -16.76 13.96 22.53
C SER A 69 -15.57 13.03 22.50
N THR A 70 -15.27 12.49 21.33
CA THR A 70 -14.17 11.56 21.13
C THR A 70 -13.34 12.02 19.93
N GLU A 71 -12.04 12.18 20.15
CA GLU A 71 -11.05 12.42 19.08
C GLU A 71 -10.10 11.23 19.00
N ARG A 72 -9.96 10.68 17.81
CA ARG A 72 -9.02 9.62 17.50
C ARG A 72 -8.07 10.07 16.43
N ARG A 73 -6.78 10.03 16.73
CA ARG A 73 -5.71 10.31 15.77
C ARG A 73 -4.97 9.01 15.44
N VAL A 74 -4.82 8.74 14.17
CA VAL A 74 -4.07 7.59 13.66
C VAL A 74 -2.98 8.12 12.74
N THR A 75 -1.75 7.67 12.96
CA THR A 75 -0.63 7.92 12.07
C THR A 75 0.01 6.59 11.74
N GLN A 76 0.07 6.28 10.44
CA GLN A 76 0.71 5.09 9.93
C GLN A 76 1.84 5.50 8.99
N THR A 77 3.01 4.91 9.18
CA THR A 77 4.16 5.12 8.32
C THR A 77 4.67 3.77 7.86
N GLN A 78 4.85 3.61 6.57
CA GLN A 78 5.42 2.40 5.95
C GLN A 78 6.55 2.83 5.02
N GLY A 79 7.71 2.20 5.17
CA GLY A 79 8.86 2.40 4.31
C GLY A 79 9.21 1.08 3.62
N ILE A 80 9.51 1.15 2.32
CA ILE A 80 9.99 0.03 1.53
C ILE A 80 11.16 0.51 0.67
N PHE A 81 12.20 -0.30 0.55
CA PHE A 81 13.31 0.03 -0.32
C PHE A 81 13.78 -1.17 -1.12
N THR A 82 14.35 -0.89 -2.26
CA THR A 82 15.01 -1.89 -3.11
C THR A 82 16.25 -1.30 -3.76
N VAL A 83 17.14 -2.16 -4.21
CA VAL A 83 18.35 -1.78 -4.97
C VAL A 83 18.16 -2.20 -6.40
N VAL A 84 18.42 -1.29 -7.32
CA VAL A 84 18.26 -1.46 -8.77
C VAL A 84 19.56 -1.13 -9.46
N GLN A 85 19.97 -1.91 -10.43
CA GLN A 85 21.09 -1.58 -11.31
C GLN A 85 20.70 -0.41 -12.22
N ASP A 86 21.65 0.44 -12.58
CA ASP A 86 21.41 1.54 -13.52
C ASP A 86 20.76 1.07 -14.82
N GLY A 87 19.60 1.65 -15.17
CA GLY A 87 18.75 1.25 -16.29
C GLY A 87 17.92 -0.02 -16.06
N GLY A 88 18.14 -0.74 -14.96
CA GLY A 88 17.43 -1.97 -14.62
C GLY A 88 16.05 -1.75 -14.00
N GLU A 89 15.37 -2.86 -13.74
CA GLU A 89 14.06 -2.89 -13.06
C GLU A 89 14.10 -3.85 -11.88
N SER A 90 13.45 -3.50 -10.79
CA SER A 90 13.27 -4.32 -9.60
C SER A 90 11.81 -4.32 -9.16
N THR A 91 11.36 -5.45 -8.65
CA THR A 91 10.04 -5.57 -8.03
C THR A 91 10.22 -6.19 -6.64
N LEU A 92 9.68 -5.53 -5.63
CA LEU A 92 9.66 -6.00 -4.26
C LEU A 92 8.22 -6.10 -3.78
N LEU A 93 7.86 -7.22 -3.17
CA LEU A 93 6.54 -7.47 -2.58
C LEU A 93 6.75 -7.93 -1.14
N VAL A 94 6.13 -7.23 -0.21
CA VAL A 94 6.06 -7.58 1.22
C VAL A 94 4.58 -7.63 1.60
N ALA A 95 4.00 -8.82 1.62
CA ALA A 95 2.57 -8.97 1.79
C ALA A 95 2.22 -10.24 2.57
N THR A 96 1.04 -10.25 3.16
CA THR A 96 0.38 -11.41 3.75
C THR A 96 -0.74 -11.87 2.82
N GLN A 97 -0.80 -13.15 2.52
CA GLN A 97 -1.89 -13.71 1.72
C GLN A 97 -3.12 -13.94 2.59
N VAL A 98 -4.23 -13.38 2.14
CA VAL A 98 -5.52 -13.46 2.84
C VAL A 98 -6.50 -14.27 2.01
N PRO A 99 -7.10 -15.32 2.58
CA PRO A 99 -8.13 -16.08 1.89
C PRO A 99 -9.41 -15.26 1.75
N TYR A 100 -9.93 -15.20 0.54
CA TYR A 100 -11.18 -14.54 0.21
C TYR A 100 -12.17 -15.57 -0.34
N SER A 101 -13.30 -15.77 0.34
CA SER A 101 -14.34 -16.69 -0.09
C SER A 101 -15.20 -16.03 -1.16
N GLN A 102 -15.28 -16.67 -2.32
CA GLN A 102 -16.16 -16.26 -3.41
C GLN A 102 -17.26 -17.32 -3.57
N VAL A 103 -18.51 -16.87 -3.52
CA VAL A 103 -19.68 -17.72 -3.73
C VAL A 103 -20.29 -17.33 -5.07
N THR A 104 -20.42 -18.32 -5.96
CA THR A 104 -21.02 -18.13 -7.28
C THR A 104 -22.29 -18.98 -7.36
N PHE A 105 -23.38 -18.37 -7.77
CA PHE A 105 -24.65 -19.04 -7.99
C PHE A 105 -24.84 -19.32 -9.49
N TYR A 106 -25.02 -20.57 -9.84
CA TYR A 106 -25.40 -21.01 -11.18
C TYR A 106 -26.86 -21.44 -11.18
N ARG A 107 -27.61 -20.98 -12.15
CA ARG A 107 -28.98 -21.44 -12.38
C ARG A 107 -29.07 -22.13 -13.73
N ASP A 108 -29.55 -23.35 -13.73
CA ASP A 108 -29.83 -24.06 -14.95
C ASP A 108 -31.17 -23.56 -15.53
N TRP A 109 -31.15 -23.12 -16.76
CA TRP A 109 -32.30 -22.56 -17.46
C TRP A 109 -33.34 -23.62 -17.85
N LEU A 110 -32.92 -24.89 -18.02
CA LEU A 110 -33.78 -26.00 -18.46
C LEU A 110 -34.52 -26.65 -17.28
N THR A 111 -33.84 -26.82 -16.17
CA THR A 111 -34.37 -27.53 -15.01
C THR A 111 -34.82 -26.63 -13.87
N GLY A 112 -34.40 -25.38 -13.89
CA GLY A 112 -34.59 -24.44 -12.79
C GLY A 112 -33.75 -24.74 -11.55
N ALA A 113 -32.92 -25.76 -11.59
CA ALA A 113 -32.05 -26.14 -10.48
C ALA A 113 -30.95 -25.10 -10.24
N GLY A 114 -30.70 -24.78 -8.98
CA GLY A 114 -29.62 -23.90 -8.56
C GLY A 114 -28.42 -24.68 -8.04
N LEU A 115 -27.23 -24.35 -8.49
CA LEU A 115 -25.97 -24.86 -7.96
C LEU A 115 -25.20 -23.72 -7.31
N VAL A 116 -24.73 -23.94 -6.08
CA VAL A 116 -23.86 -23.02 -5.37
C VAL A 116 -22.44 -23.58 -5.43
N ALA A 117 -21.54 -22.83 -6.06
CA ALA A 117 -20.11 -23.13 -6.05
C ALA A 117 -19.39 -22.14 -5.14
N SER A 118 -18.60 -22.64 -4.21
CA SER A 118 -17.72 -21.82 -3.38
C SER A 118 -16.27 -22.04 -3.77
N SER A 119 -15.52 -20.97 -3.91
CA SER A 119 -14.08 -21.00 -4.15
C SER A 119 -13.36 -20.06 -3.19
N VAL A 120 -12.12 -20.37 -2.90
CA VAL A 120 -11.24 -19.49 -2.09
C VAL A 120 -10.19 -18.91 -3.00
N GLN A 121 -10.11 -17.59 -3.04
CA GLN A 121 -9.06 -16.86 -3.70
C GLN A 121 -8.17 -16.22 -2.66
N PHE A 122 -6.86 -16.19 -2.91
CA PHE A 122 -5.92 -15.50 -2.04
C PHE A 122 -5.62 -14.12 -2.61
N LYS A 123 -5.63 -13.11 -1.75
CA LYS A 123 -5.22 -11.73 -2.09
C LYS A 123 -4.03 -11.33 -1.24
N ASP A 124 -3.07 -10.70 -1.88
CA ASP A 124 -1.90 -10.13 -1.20
C ASP A 124 -2.29 -8.80 -0.57
N VAL A 125 -2.10 -8.71 0.76
CA VAL A 125 -2.32 -7.49 1.54
C VAL A 125 -0.98 -7.06 2.13
N GLY A 126 -0.51 -5.88 1.74
CA GLY A 126 0.79 -5.38 2.14
C GLY A 126 1.32 -4.30 1.21
N THR A 127 2.62 -4.24 1.04
CA THR A 127 3.29 -3.23 0.23
C THR A 127 4.02 -3.87 -0.94
N SER A 128 3.82 -3.32 -2.13
CA SER A 128 4.56 -3.69 -3.33
C SER A 128 5.19 -2.45 -3.97
N LEU A 129 6.38 -2.61 -4.51
CA LEU A 129 7.13 -1.56 -5.18
C LEU A 129 7.75 -2.13 -6.45
N LYS A 130 7.29 -1.64 -7.59
CA LYS A 130 7.93 -1.86 -8.88
C LYS A 130 8.67 -0.59 -9.26
N VAL A 131 9.96 -0.68 -9.57
CA VAL A 131 10.81 0.48 -9.81
C VAL A 131 11.83 0.22 -10.91
N ARG A 132 12.06 1.25 -11.73
CA ARG A 132 13.17 1.35 -12.67
C ARG A 132 13.92 2.63 -12.37
N ALA A 133 15.24 2.56 -12.26
CA ALA A 133 16.07 3.72 -12.00
C ALA A 133 17.13 3.89 -13.10
N THR A 134 17.40 5.13 -13.49
CA THR A 134 18.46 5.49 -14.44
C THR A 134 19.20 6.69 -13.93
N ILE A 135 20.51 6.59 -13.85
CA ILE A 135 21.40 7.68 -13.41
C ILE A 135 21.53 8.68 -14.55
N LEU A 136 21.34 9.96 -14.23
CA LEU A 136 21.45 11.05 -15.16
C LEU A 136 22.69 11.92 -14.83
N PRO A 137 23.22 12.67 -15.83
CA PRO A 137 24.22 13.69 -15.57
C PRO A 137 23.73 14.72 -14.53
N GLY A 138 24.64 15.31 -13.78
CA GLY A 138 24.29 16.34 -12.79
C GLY A 138 23.80 15.80 -11.45
N ASN A 139 24.24 14.58 -11.07
CA ASN A 139 23.92 13.96 -9.78
C ASN A 139 22.39 13.80 -9.57
N GLN A 140 21.70 13.38 -10.60
CA GLN A 140 20.25 13.14 -10.62
C GLN A 140 19.94 11.69 -10.98
N VAL A 141 18.79 11.24 -10.56
CA VAL A 141 18.28 9.90 -10.88
C VAL A 141 16.87 10.03 -11.44
N ARG A 142 16.64 9.48 -12.62
CA ARG A 142 15.30 9.28 -13.16
C ARG A 142 14.74 8.00 -12.57
N VAL A 143 13.60 8.09 -11.93
CA VAL A 143 12.93 6.95 -11.30
C VAL A 143 11.52 6.84 -11.84
N ARG A 144 11.20 5.69 -12.42
CA ARG A 144 9.83 5.28 -12.73
C ARG A 144 9.43 4.26 -11.68
N LEU A 145 8.33 4.52 -10.97
CA LEU A 145 7.88 3.66 -9.89
C LEU A 145 6.37 3.48 -9.90
N THR A 146 5.96 2.29 -9.43
CA THR A 146 4.56 1.95 -9.20
C THR A 146 4.47 1.32 -7.80
N PRO A 147 4.39 2.13 -6.74
CA PRO A 147 4.12 1.66 -5.41
C PRO A 147 2.64 1.29 -5.25
N SER A 148 2.38 0.27 -4.45
CA SER A 148 1.04 -0.11 -4.02
C SER A 148 1.10 -0.52 -2.56
N VAL A 149 0.22 0.04 -1.77
CA VAL A 149 0.07 -0.27 -0.34
C VAL A 149 -1.37 -0.68 -0.10
N SER A 150 -1.57 -1.81 0.55
CA SER A 150 -2.88 -2.30 0.92
C SER A 150 -2.92 -2.72 2.39
N TRP A 151 -4.06 -2.51 3.04
CA TRP A 151 -4.28 -2.86 4.44
C TRP A 151 -5.75 -3.20 4.68
N PHE A 152 -6.03 -3.83 5.81
CA PHE A 152 -7.41 -4.07 6.22
C PHE A 152 -8.05 -2.77 6.70
N SER A 153 -9.27 -2.51 6.23
CA SER A 153 -10.06 -1.38 6.72
C SER A 153 -10.40 -1.60 8.19
N ALA A 154 -10.21 -0.57 8.99
CA ALA A 154 -10.60 -0.60 10.40
C ALA A 154 -12.11 -0.44 10.60
N ASP A 155 -12.79 0.18 9.63
CA ASP A 155 -14.20 0.55 9.74
C ASP A 155 -15.15 -0.49 9.12
N THR A 156 -14.66 -1.30 8.20
CA THR A 156 -15.47 -2.28 7.47
C THR A 156 -14.80 -3.65 7.50
N ALA A 157 -15.34 -4.56 8.27
CA ALA A 157 -14.80 -5.92 8.40
C ALA A 157 -14.71 -6.61 7.02
N GLY A 158 -13.51 -7.10 6.70
CA GLY A 158 -13.23 -7.81 5.46
C GLY A 158 -12.97 -6.93 4.24
N SER A 159 -13.00 -5.61 4.35
CA SER A 159 -12.60 -4.71 3.27
C SER A 159 -11.10 -4.48 3.27
N ILE A 160 -10.53 -4.40 2.07
CA ILE A 160 -9.12 -4.08 1.85
C ILE A 160 -9.05 -2.71 1.19
N GLU A 161 -8.38 -1.79 1.85
CA GLU A 161 -8.07 -0.49 1.29
C GLU A 161 -6.77 -0.58 0.49
N VAL A 162 -6.73 0.04 -0.68
CA VAL A 162 -5.58 0.04 -1.56
C VAL A 162 -5.24 1.47 -1.97
N THR A 163 -3.99 1.82 -1.81
CA THR A 163 -3.42 3.06 -2.35
C THR A 163 -2.33 2.71 -3.34
N GLN A 164 -2.47 3.17 -4.56
CA GLN A 164 -1.52 2.92 -5.64
C GLN A 164 -1.21 4.21 -6.38
N ALA A 165 0.04 4.37 -6.79
CA ALA A 165 0.47 5.45 -7.66
C ALA A 165 1.30 4.87 -8.81
N SER A 166 1.38 5.60 -9.92
CA SER A 166 2.32 5.32 -11.00
C SER A 166 2.88 6.64 -11.48
N THR A 167 4.18 6.81 -11.38
CA THR A 167 4.83 8.07 -11.72
C THR A 167 6.23 7.87 -12.25
N GLU A 168 6.71 8.87 -13.00
CA GLU A 168 8.10 8.99 -13.43
C GLU A 168 8.60 10.38 -13.05
N VAL A 169 9.65 10.43 -12.28
CA VAL A 169 10.21 11.68 -11.76
C VAL A 169 11.74 11.67 -11.85
N VAL A 170 12.32 12.86 -11.92
CA VAL A 170 13.76 13.06 -11.79
C VAL A 170 14.03 13.64 -10.41
N VAL A 171 14.83 12.96 -9.62
CA VAL A 171 15.13 13.34 -8.24
C VAL A 171 16.63 13.58 -8.06
N PRO A 172 17.04 14.55 -7.24
CA PRO A 172 18.43 14.71 -6.85
C PRO A 172 18.91 13.51 -6.05
N ASN A 173 20.14 13.08 -6.26
CA ASN A 173 20.74 11.98 -5.53
C ASN A 173 20.70 12.19 -4.01
N GLY A 174 20.15 11.23 -3.27
CA GLY A 174 20.09 11.21 -1.82
C GLY A 174 19.08 12.18 -1.19
N ARG A 175 18.29 12.94 -1.97
CA ARG A 175 17.30 13.88 -1.43
C ARG A 175 15.88 13.32 -1.51
N PRO A 176 15.10 13.40 -0.44
CA PRO A 176 13.70 13.02 -0.48
C PRO A 176 12.86 14.01 -1.29
N VAL A 177 11.99 13.51 -2.14
CA VAL A 177 11.06 14.28 -2.97
C VAL A 177 9.65 13.73 -2.78
N GLN A 178 8.69 14.60 -2.52
CA GLN A 178 7.29 14.22 -2.47
C GLN A 178 6.78 13.97 -3.89
N ILE A 179 6.28 12.76 -4.13
CA ILE A 179 5.84 12.32 -5.47
C ILE A 179 4.32 12.23 -5.61
N GLY A 180 3.61 12.32 -4.50
CA GLY A 180 2.16 12.28 -4.48
C GLY A 180 1.59 12.44 -3.09
N GLY A 181 0.30 12.62 -3.05
CA GLY A 181 -0.46 12.74 -1.82
C GLY A 181 -1.96 12.89 -2.11
N ALA A 182 -2.76 12.63 -1.11
CA ALA A 182 -4.19 12.82 -1.16
C ALA A 182 -4.68 13.37 0.18
N THR A 183 -5.64 14.27 0.13
CA THR A 183 -6.31 14.77 1.33
C THR A 183 -7.80 14.48 1.20
N THR A 184 -8.35 13.80 2.20
CA THR A 184 -9.78 13.49 2.28
C THR A 184 -10.36 14.18 3.49
N LYS A 185 -11.47 14.87 3.31
CA LYS A 185 -12.23 15.48 4.41
C LYS A 185 -13.68 15.06 4.28
N LEU A 186 -14.24 14.52 5.35
CA LEU A 186 -15.65 14.18 5.45
C LEU A 186 -16.25 14.88 6.67
N HIS A 187 -17.40 15.51 6.47
CA HIS A 187 -18.19 16.11 7.54
C HIS A 187 -19.61 15.61 7.43
N GLU A 188 -20.07 14.91 8.46
CA GLU A 188 -21.39 14.34 8.53
C GLU A 188 -22.10 14.85 9.80
N VAL A 189 -23.31 15.38 9.64
CA VAL A 189 -24.14 15.82 10.76
C VAL A 189 -25.48 15.12 10.69
N THR A 190 -25.76 14.30 11.69
CA THR A 190 -27.05 13.63 11.84
C THR A 190 -27.84 14.30 12.96
N ARG A 191 -29.02 14.81 12.63
CA ARG A 191 -29.95 15.42 13.60
C ARG A 191 -31.08 14.45 13.91
N GLN A 192 -31.33 14.25 15.20
CA GLN A 192 -32.40 13.43 15.72
C GLN A 192 -33.30 14.30 16.60
N ILE A 193 -34.53 13.84 16.88
CA ILE A 193 -35.53 14.61 17.66
C ILE A 193 -35.01 14.96 19.07
N LEU A 194 -34.19 14.10 19.67
CA LEU A 194 -33.64 14.25 21.03
C LEU A 194 -32.11 14.34 21.08
N GLY A 195 -31.49 14.78 20.00
CA GLY A 195 -30.04 14.91 19.97
C GLY A 195 -29.48 15.21 18.59
N PHE A 196 -28.16 15.37 18.57
CA PHE A 196 -27.41 15.44 17.32
C PHE A 196 -26.10 14.66 17.44
N SER A 197 -25.59 14.18 16.33
CA SER A 197 -24.24 13.68 16.23
C SER A 197 -23.52 14.35 15.07
N ALA A 198 -22.31 14.83 15.30
CA ALA A 198 -21.43 15.35 14.28
C ALA A 198 -20.20 14.44 14.22
N ARG A 199 -19.86 14.01 13.01
CA ARG A 199 -18.66 13.24 12.74
C ARG A 199 -17.82 14.01 11.74
N GLN A 200 -16.57 14.21 12.08
CA GLN A 200 -15.59 14.78 11.17
C GLN A 200 -14.46 13.79 10.99
N SER A 201 -14.06 13.54 9.77
CA SER A 201 -12.86 12.81 9.48
C SER A 201 -12.00 13.59 8.49
N ALA A 202 -10.72 13.69 8.77
CA ALA A 202 -9.73 14.26 7.89
C ALA A 202 -8.59 13.25 7.77
N GLY A 203 -8.22 12.92 6.55
CA GLY A 203 -7.12 12.04 6.24
C GLY A 203 -6.16 12.71 5.28
N GLU A 204 -4.88 12.53 5.51
CA GLU A 204 -3.82 12.96 4.63
C GLU A 204 -2.90 11.78 4.35
N THR A 205 -2.62 11.58 3.08
CA THR A 205 -1.68 10.58 2.59
C THR A 205 -0.55 11.30 1.89
N LEU A 206 0.69 10.99 2.25
CA LEU A 206 1.90 11.53 1.64
C LEU A 206 2.77 10.38 1.14
N MET A 207 3.33 10.55 -0.04
CA MET A 207 4.25 9.61 -0.68
C MET A 207 5.56 10.32 -0.96
N THR A 208 6.64 9.81 -0.39
CA THR A 208 7.98 10.37 -0.52
C THR A 208 8.92 9.35 -1.15
N LEU A 209 9.72 9.80 -2.10
CA LEU A 209 10.72 9.01 -2.81
C LEU A 209 12.11 9.54 -2.51
N THR A 210 13.04 8.64 -2.23
CA THR A 210 14.47 8.94 -2.15
C THR A 210 15.24 7.96 -3.02
N ALA A 211 16.07 8.47 -3.92
CA ALA A 211 16.96 7.65 -4.74
C ALA A 211 18.41 8.00 -4.43
N THR A 212 19.21 7.01 -4.05
CA THR A 212 20.62 7.18 -3.68
C THR A 212 21.48 6.29 -4.55
N VAL A 213 22.42 6.87 -5.26
CA VAL A 213 23.42 6.12 -6.03
C VAL A 213 24.39 5.46 -5.06
N LEU A 214 24.61 4.17 -5.25
CA LEU A 214 25.57 3.37 -4.51
C LEU A 214 26.81 3.22 -5.39
N ASP A 215 27.97 3.54 -4.85
CA ASP A 215 29.27 3.39 -5.49
C ASP A 215 29.85 1.98 -5.24
#